data_35cea7e4fb6e41c0a540610d981d0f08
#
_entry.id   35cea7e4fb6e41c0a540610d981d0f08
#
_cell.length_a   1.000
_cell.length_b   1.000
_cell.length_c   1.000
_cell.angle_alpha   90.00
_cell.angle_beta   90.00
_cell.angle_gamma   90.00
#
_symmetry.space_group_name_H-M   'P 1'
#
loop_
_entity.id
_entity.type
_entity.pdbx_description
1 polymer ?
#
loop_
_entity_poly.entity_id
_entity_poly.type
_entity_poly.pdbx_seq_one_letter_code
_entity_poly.pdbx_strand_id
1 'polypeptide(L)'
;MKKFNQLVINEKLIKGLVKQNITEPTKVQSLTIEKIRENKDLLVNSETGSGKTLAYLLPMFEKIDTTMRETQVLVLAPTHELVMQIANQSKLLAENSNMDVTTFAIIGEVNIQKQIKNIKAMKPHIVVGTAGRLLDLIQQKKLRVHDVKTIVLDEVDSLVSGKGEGIVEKIIKTTLRDRQLLGFTASLDEKSESFCDYMMKDMEIIKANDQSAINPKINHMYIYGDRREKFTILRKALSSAKAKRAIVFVNDEDSIEVINEKLNYHKYKAVCISGKMSKEDRKNAMTSFRNGKATILVSSDLSARGLDIPDVSHIFNLDFPPSKNEYLHRCGRSARGDKKGTAISIVTNQNLGTIRDYKRQFKINMNAVEIKEGKFVDVDFTKLKKEAKAKRENKDRK
;
A
#
# COMPACT_ATOMS: atom_id res chain seq x y z
N MET A 1 -18.95 4.11 17.63
CA MET A 1 -18.84 3.23 16.44
C MET A 1 -19.82 2.07 16.58
N LYS A 2 -20.36 1.57 15.44
CA LYS A 2 -21.16 0.33 15.44
C LYS A 2 -20.29 -0.85 15.88
N LYS A 3 -20.84 -1.82 16.61
CA LYS A 3 -20.16 -3.09 16.89
C LYS A 3 -20.40 -4.09 15.75
N PHE A 4 -19.56 -5.13 15.61
CA PHE A 4 -19.76 -6.12 14.54
C PHE A 4 -21.13 -6.77 14.54
N ASN A 5 -21.72 -7.06 15.69
CA ASN A 5 -23.09 -7.59 15.80
C ASN A 5 -24.18 -6.62 15.29
N GLN A 6 -23.90 -5.33 15.23
CA GLN A 6 -24.81 -4.31 14.67
C GLN A 6 -24.67 -4.17 13.15
N LEU A 7 -23.59 -4.68 12.57
CA LEU A 7 -23.39 -4.74 11.13
C LEU A 7 -24.03 -5.99 10.49
N VAL A 8 -24.73 -6.78 11.27
CA VAL A 8 -25.42 -8.02 10.85
C VAL A 8 -24.45 -9.00 10.19
N ILE A 9 -23.30 -9.22 10.77
CA ILE A 9 -22.29 -10.18 10.31
C ILE A 9 -22.55 -11.54 10.94
N ASN A 10 -22.35 -12.59 10.16
CA ASN A 10 -22.47 -13.98 10.58
C ASN A 10 -21.64 -14.23 11.86
N GLU A 11 -22.23 -14.86 12.87
CA GLU A 11 -21.58 -15.14 14.14
C GLU A 11 -20.26 -15.92 14.02
N LYS A 12 -20.14 -16.81 13.04
CA LYS A 12 -18.89 -17.54 12.80
C LYS A 12 -17.77 -16.58 12.42
N LEU A 13 -18.07 -15.55 11.60
CA LEU A 13 -17.11 -14.53 11.22
C LEU A 13 -16.69 -13.68 12.42
N ILE A 14 -17.65 -13.30 13.28
CA ILE A 14 -17.36 -12.56 14.51
C ILE A 14 -16.42 -13.36 15.42
N LYS A 15 -16.70 -14.65 15.64
CA LYS A 15 -15.82 -15.54 16.39
C LYS A 15 -14.43 -15.66 15.76
N GLY A 16 -14.36 -15.71 14.43
CA GLY A 16 -13.11 -15.75 13.69
C GLY A 16 -12.29 -14.46 13.82
N LEU A 17 -12.94 -13.30 13.89
CA LEU A 17 -12.29 -12.01 14.15
C LEU A 17 -11.74 -11.90 15.56
N VAL A 18 -12.49 -12.37 16.58
CA VAL A 18 -12.03 -12.39 17.99
C VAL A 18 -10.75 -13.21 18.13
N LYS A 19 -10.62 -14.35 17.43
CA LYS A 19 -9.37 -15.13 17.41
C LYS A 19 -8.17 -14.37 16.82
N GLN A 20 -8.43 -13.33 16.02
CA GLN A 20 -7.42 -12.42 15.47
C GLN A 20 -7.23 -11.15 16.32
N ASN A 21 -7.81 -11.09 17.53
CA ASN A 21 -7.86 -9.91 18.40
C ASN A 21 -8.55 -8.69 17.74
N ILE A 22 -9.50 -8.92 16.85
CA ILE A 22 -10.30 -7.89 16.18
C ILE A 22 -11.70 -7.91 16.80
N THR A 23 -11.96 -6.97 17.69
CA THR A 23 -13.21 -6.93 18.47
C THR A 23 -14.18 -5.86 18.02
N GLU A 24 -13.68 -4.80 17.39
CA GLU A 24 -14.47 -3.66 16.92
C GLU A 24 -14.20 -3.35 15.45
N PRO A 25 -15.23 -2.98 14.67
CA PRO A 25 -15.05 -2.58 13.30
C PRO A 25 -14.36 -1.23 13.21
N THR A 26 -13.52 -1.09 12.21
CA THR A 26 -12.93 0.21 11.86
C THR A 26 -13.99 1.10 11.18
N LYS A 27 -13.66 2.39 11.02
CA LYS A 27 -14.56 3.36 10.36
C LYS A 27 -14.92 2.91 8.94
N VAL A 28 -13.95 2.47 8.13
CA VAL A 28 -14.22 2.00 6.76
C VAL A 28 -15.14 0.79 6.76
N GLN A 29 -14.92 -0.17 7.65
CA GLN A 29 -15.79 -1.35 7.80
C GLN A 29 -17.21 -0.96 8.16
N SER A 30 -17.38 -0.05 9.12
CA SER A 30 -18.70 0.43 9.56
C SER A 30 -19.49 1.15 8.47
N LEU A 31 -18.79 1.80 7.52
CA LEU A 31 -19.42 2.56 6.44
C LEU A 31 -19.74 1.70 5.20
N THR A 32 -19.03 0.59 5.01
CA THR A 32 -19.07 -0.12 3.73
C THR A 32 -19.75 -1.49 3.80
N ILE A 33 -19.66 -2.22 4.91
CA ILE A 33 -20.11 -3.62 4.98
C ILE A 33 -21.59 -3.75 4.61
N GLU A 34 -22.48 -2.94 5.16
CA GLU A 34 -23.92 -2.99 4.88
C GLU A 34 -24.19 -2.73 3.39
N LYS A 35 -23.58 -1.68 2.83
CA LYS A 35 -23.73 -1.30 1.42
C LYS A 35 -23.22 -2.37 0.44
N ILE A 36 -22.11 -3.03 0.79
CA ILE A 36 -21.57 -4.14 0.01
C ILE A 36 -22.55 -5.32 0.03
N ARG A 37 -23.19 -5.60 1.16
CA ARG A 37 -24.21 -6.65 1.29
C ARG A 37 -25.46 -6.33 0.45
N GLU A 38 -25.81 -5.06 0.29
CA GLU A 38 -26.89 -4.57 -0.57
C GLU A 38 -26.55 -4.60 -2.07
N ASN A 39 -25.41 -5.17 -2.46
CA ASN A 39 -24.91 -5.24 -3.85
C ASN A 39 -24.67 -3.87 -4.51
N LYS A 40 -24.42 -2.81 -3.76
CA LYS A 40 -24.06 -1.49 -4.31
C LYS A 40 -22.64 -1.48 -4.84
N ASP A 41 -22.44 -0.83 -5.98
CA ASP A 41 -21.11 -0.54 -6.49
C ASP A 41 -20.50 0.63 -5.71
N LEU A 42 -19.31 0.44 -5.15
CA LEU A 42 -18.70 1.42 -4.25
C LEU A 42 -17.29 1.79 -4.69
N LEU A 43 -16.98 3.08 -4.67
CA LEU A 43 -15.61 3.58 -4.65
C LEU A 43 -15.27 4.11 -3.25
N VAL A 44 -14.38 3.41 -2.56
CA VAL A 44 -14.06 3.66 -1.15
C VAL A 44 -12.69 4.31 -1.01
N ASN A 45 -12.67 5.54 -0.52
CA ASN A 45 -11.46 6.24 -0.15
C ASN A 45 -11.14 6.03 1.32
N SER A 46 -10.04 5.36 1.61
CA SER A 46 -9.61 5.03 2.97
C SER A 46 -8.10 4.80 3.04
N GLU A 47 -7.48 5.23 4.12
CA GLU A 47 -6.03 5.12 4.36
C GLU A 47 -5.52 3.68 4.28
N THR A 48 -4.20 3.52 4.03
CA THR A 48 -3.54 2.21 4.19
C THR A 48 -3.55 1.79 5.66
N GLY A 49 -3.85 0.50 5.92
CA GLY A 49 -3.93 -0.01 7.29
C GLY A 49 -5.25 0.29 8.03
N SER A 50 -6.23 0.91 7.38
CA SER A 50 -7.55 1.20 7.96
C SER A 50 -8.48 -0.02 8.08
N GLY A 51 -8.09 -1.19 7.55
CA GLY A 51 -8.89 -2.41 7.57
C GLY A 51 -9.74 -2.66 6.32
N LYS A 52 -9.38 -2.05 5.16
CA LYS A 52 -10.07 -2.24 3.86
C LYS A 52 -10.27 -3.71 3.48
N THR A 53 -9.24 -4.53 3.66
CA THR A 53 -9.30 -5.95 3.29
C THR A 53 -10.44 -6.68 3.98
N LEU A 54 -10.62 -6.49 5.27
CA LEU A 54 -11.76 -7.07 5.99
C LEU A 54 -13.08 -6.38 5.65
N ALA A 55 -13.07 -5.11 5.27
CA ALA A 55 -14.27 -4.39 4.88
C ALA A 55 -14.99 -5.03 3.68
N TYR A 56 -14.21 -5.60 2.72
CA TYR A 56 -14.81 -6.34 1.60
C TYR A 56 -14.84 -7.86 1.82
N LEU A 57 -13.86 -8.46 2.50
CA LEU A 57 -13.86 -9.92 2.71
C LEU A 57 -15.05 -10.38 3.57
N LEU A 58 -15.39 -9.66 4.63
CA LEU A 58 -16.46 -10.05 5.53
C LEU A 58 -17.81 -10.21 4.80
N PRO A 59 -18.32 -9.21 4.07
CA PRO A 59 -19.55 -9.38 3.31
C PRO A 59 -19.42 -10.39 2.15
N MET A 60 -18.22 -10.56 1.56
CA MET A 60 -18.01 -11.59 0.54
C MET A 60 -18.18 -13.00 1.12
N PHE A 61 -17.64 -13.27 2.31
CA PHE A 61 -17.79 -14.55 2.99
C PHE A 61 -19.24 -14.89 3.29
N GLU A 62 -20.10 -13.89 3.51
CA GLU A 62 -21.53 -14.11 3.72
C GLU A 62 -22.28 -14.42 2.40
N LYS A 63 -21.79 -13.89 1.28
CA LYS A 63 -22.43 -14.04 -0.04
C LYS A 63 -21.99 -15.29 -0.79
N ILE A 64 -20.82 -15.85 -0.48
CA ILE A 64 -20.28 -17.02 -1.18
C ILE A 64 -21.13 -18.26 -0.86
N ASP A 65 -21.62 -18.91 -1.94
CA ASP A 65 -22.20 -20.23 -1.87
C ASP A 65 -21.08 -21.29 -1.87
N THR A 66 -20.80 -21.88 -0.72
CA THR A 66 -19.74 -22.88 -0.56
C THR A 66 -20.06 -24.24 -1.20
N THR A 67 -21.32 -24.46 -1.64
CA THR A 67 -21.70 -25.66 -2.38
C THR A 67 -21.30 -25.58 -3.87
N MET A 68 -21.17 -24.36 -4.40
CA MET A 68 -20.72 -24.10 -5.75
C MET A 68 -19.18 -24.03 -5.81
N ARG A 69 -18.53 -25.05 -6.33
CA ARG A 69 -17.07 -25.09 -6.49
C ARG A 69 -16.63 -24.35 -7.76
N GLU A 70 -16.91 -23.05 -7.81
CA GLU A 70 -16.55 -22.13 -8.90
C GLU A 70 -16.10 -20.77 -8.31
N THR A 71 -15.39 -19.97 -9.11
CA THR A 71 -14.92 -18.66 -8.66
C THR A 71 -16.08 -17.65 -8.65
N GLN A 72 -16.45 -17.17 -7.47
CA GLN A 72 -17.54 -16.23 -7.24
C GLN A 72 -17.04 -14.81 -6.95
N VAL A 73 -15.79 -14.68 -6.44
CA VAL A 73 -15.17 -13.40 -6.13
C VAL A 73 -13.80 -13.29 -6.80
N LEU A 74 -13.59 -12.19 -7.51
CA LEU A 74 -12.31 -11.86 -8.12
C LEU A 74 -11.75 -10.60 -7.48
N VAL A 75 -10.53 -10.67 -6.92
CA VAL A 75 -9.84 -9.54 -6.32
C VAL A 75 -8.61 -9.20 -7.14
N LEU A 76 -8.53 -7.97 -7.64
CA LEU A 76 -7.39 -7.44 -8.36
C LEU A 76 -6.55 -6.57 -7.42
N ALA A 77 -5.24 -6.81 -7.39
CA ALA A 77 -4.29 -6.00 -6.66
C ALA A 77 -3.03 -5.72 -7.50
N PRO A 78 -2.36 -4.57 -7.32
CA PRO A 78 -1.29 -4.13 -8.21
C PRO A 78 0.02 -4.92 -8.03
N THR A 79 0.26 -5.49 -6.85
CA THR A 79 1.54 -6.14 -6.52
C THR A 79 1.36 -7.57 -6.03
N HIS A 80 2.40 -8.39 -6.22
CA HIS A 80 2.41 -9.78 -5.76
C HIS A 80 2.25 -9.89 -4.23
N GLU A 81 2.87 -8.96 -3.51
CA GLU A 81 2.82 -8.91 -2.06
C GLU A 81 1.41 -8.65 -1.55
N LEU A 82 0.71 -7.67 -2.15
CA LEU A 82 -0.66 -7.35 -1.76
C LEU A 82 -1.60 -8.52 -2.10
N VAL A 83 -1.42 -9.16 -3.27
CA VAL A 83 -2.16 -10.38 -3.62
C VAL A 83 -1.98 -11.46 -2.56
N MET A 84 -0.73 -11.72 -2.14
CA MET A 84 -0.45 -12.73 -1.13
C MET A 84 -1.00 -12.34 0.25
N GLN A 85 -0.93 -11.06 0.62
CA GLN A 85 -1.48 -10.54 1.86
C GLN A 85 -3.00 -10.73 1.93
N ILE A 86 -3.72 -10.34 0.86
CA ILE A 86 -5.17 -10.51 0.78
C ILE A 86 -5.55 -12.00 0.82
N ALA A 87 -4.86 -12.83 0.05
CA ALA A 87 -5.12 -14.27 0.03
C ALA A 87 -4.86 -14.94 1.39
N ASN A 88 -3.80 -14.54 2.09
CA ASN A 88 -3.50 -15.06 3.43
C ASN A 88 -4.54 -14.58 4.46
N GLN A 89 -4.98 -13.32 4.40
CA GLN A 89 -6.04 -12.80 5.27
C GLN A 89 -7.37 -13.54 5.04
N SER A 90 -7.69 -13.83 3.77
CA SER A 90 -8.88 -14.59 3.42
C SER A 90 -8.82 -16.02 3.96
N LYS A 91 -7.68 -16.72 3.81
CA LYS A 91 -7.49 -18.07 4.37
C LYS A 91 -7.58 -18.07 5.88
N LEU A 92 -6.91 -17.13 6.55
CA LEU A 92 -6.96 -16.98 7.99
C LEU A 92 -8.38 -16.72 8.50
N LEU A 93 -9.15 -15.92 7.76
CA LEU A 93 -10.56 -15.67 8.07
C LEU A 93 -11.39 -16.97 7.94
N ALA A 94 -11.19 -17.74 6.87
CA ALA A 94 -11.87 -19.02 6.65
C ALA A 94 -11.59 -20.02 7.78
N GLU A 95 -10.30 -20.21 8.10
CA GLU A 95 -9.85 -21.12 9.17
C GLU A 95 -10.41 -20.72 10.53
N ASN A 96 -10.26 -19.45 10.91
CA ASN A 96 -10.71 -18.97 12.22
C ASN A 96 -12.23 -18.98 12.39
N SER A 97 -12.96 -18.79 11.28
CA SER A 97 -14.44 -18.79 11.27
C SER A 97 -15.03 -20.18 11.03
N ASN A 98 -14.20 -21.19 10.77
CA ASN A 98 -14.62 -22.54 10.38
C ASN A 98 -15.64 -22.50 9.22
N MET A 99 -15.29 -21.77 8.14
CA MET A 99 -16.07 -21.65 6.91
C MET A 99 -15.32 -22.30 5.76
N ASP A 100 -16.00 -23.09 4.92
CA ASP A 100 -15.39 -23.77 3.77
C ASP A 100 -15.27 -22.85 2.55
N VAL A 101 -14.62 -21.70 2.78
CA VAL A 101 -14.31 -20.72 1.71
C VAL A 101 -12.86 -20.92 1.28
N THR A 102 -12.66 -21.25 0.02
CA THR A 102 -11.33 -21.49 -0.55
C THR A 102 -10.82 -20.29 -1.33
N THR A 103 -9.55 -19.93 -1.12
CA THR A 103 -8.90 -18.77 -1.77
C THR A 103 -7.62 -19.20 -2.47
N PHE A 104 -7.44 -18.75 -3.72
CA PHE A 104 -6.22 -18.97 -4.49
C PHE A 104 -5.59 -17.68 -4.99
N ALA A 105 -4.25 -17.56 -4.82
CA ALA A 105 -3.47 -16.42 -5.27
C ALA A 105 -2.86 -16.67 -6.65
N ILE A 106 -3.01 -15.72 -7.58
CA ILE A 106 -2.51 -15.76 -8.95
C ILE A 106 -1.53 -14.62 -9.19
N ILE A 107 -0.25 -14.94 -9.39
CA ILE A 107 0.82 -13.97 -9.56
C ILE A 107 1.74 -14.33 -10.75
N GLY A 108 2.31 -13.30 -11.39
CA GLY A 108 3.09 -13.44 -12.62
C GLY A 108 4.35 -14.29 -12.53
N GLU A 109 5.03 -14.28 -11.40
CA GLU A 109 6.34 -14.92 -11.22
C GLU A 109 6.28 -16.43 -10.91
N VAL A 110 5.12 -17.01 -10.80
CA VAL A 110 4.93 -18.45 -10.58
C VAL A 110 4.71 -19.16 -11.91
N ASN A 111 5.20 -20.38 -12.03
CA ASN A 111 4.97 -21.21 -13.21
C ASN A 111 3.47 -21.32 -13.52
N ILE A 112 3.08 -20.88 -14.71
CA ILE A 112 1.68 -20.80 -15.13
C ILE A 112 1.00 -22.17 -15.14
N GLN A 113 1.71 -23.25 -15.55
CA GLN A 113 1.13 -24.60 -15.61
C GLN A 113 0.81 -25.13 -14.21
N LYS A 114 1.66 -24.80 -13.22
CA LYS A 114 1.39 -25.13 -11.81
C LYS A 114 0.16 -24.41 -11.29
N GLN A 115 -0.01 -23.13 -11.66
CA GLN A 115 -1.20 -22.36 -11.29
C GLN A 115 -2.47 -22.95 -11.92
N ILE A 116 -2.43 -23.28 -13.21
CA ILE A 116 -3.56 -23.91 -13.93
C ILE A 116 -3.95 -25.25 -13.27
N LYS A 117 -2.97 -26.09 -12.94
CA LYS A 117 -3.21 -27.37 -12.25
C LYS A 117 -3.91 -27.12 -10.90
N ASN A 118 -3.44 -26.17 -10.13
CA ASN A 118 -3.99 -25.87 -8.82
C ASN A 118 -5.39 -25.26 -8.89
N ILE A 119 -5.66 -24.34 -9.83
CA ILE A 119 -7.00 -23.78 -10.06
C ILE A 119 -8.02 -24.91 -10.39
N LYS A 120 -7.65 -25.81 -11.29
CA LYS A 120 -8.50 -26.95 -11.67
C LYS A 120 -8.79 -27.91 -10.51
N ALA A 121 -7.78 -28.17 -9.68
CA ALA A 121 -7.92 -29.08 -8.54
C ALA A 121 -8.71 -28.46 -7.39
N MET A 122 -8.44 -27.19 -7.07
CA MET A 122 -9.03 -26.51 -5.91
C MET A 122 -10.42 -25.95 -6.21
N LYS A 123 -10.64 -25.44 -7.45
CA LYS A 123 -11.85 -24.69 -7.83
C LYS A 123 -12.20 -23.64 -6.77
N PRO A 124 -11.35 -22.60 -6.61
CA PRO A 124 -11.45 -21.66 -5.50
C PRO A 124 -12.67 -20.74 -5.63
N HIS A 125 -13.31 -20.44 -4.51
CA HIS A 125 -14.42 -19.47 -4.44
C HIS A 125 -13.92 -18.03 -4.63
N ILE A 126 -12.73 -17.72 -4.07
CA ILE A 126 -12.08 -16.41 -4.19
C ILE A 126 -10.77 -16.58 -4.95
N VAL A 127 -10.60 -15.80 -5.99
CA VAL A 127 -9.33 -15.67 -6.71
C VAL A 127 -8.78 -14.26 -6.47
N VAL A 128 -7.55 -14.17 -6.00
CA VAL A 128 -6.84 -12.90 -5.81
C VAL A 128 -5.67 -12.88 -6.77
N GLY A 129 -5.50 -11.82 -7.57
CA GLY A 129 -4.39 -11.82 -8.52
C GLY A 129 -3.96 -10.45 -9.03
N THR A 130 -2.78 -10.44 -9.68
CA THR A 130 -2.34 -9.28 -10.46
C THR A 130 -3.06 -9.25 -11.81
N ALA A 131 -3.46 -8.05 -12.25
CA ALA A 131 -4.30 -7.87 -13.42
C ALA A 131 -3.75 -8.56 -14.68
N GLY A 132 -2.46 -8.41 -14.99
CA GLY A 132 -1.86 -9.03 -16.18
C GLY A 132 -1.99 -10.57 -16.18
N ARG A 133 -1.64 -11.22 -15.05
CA ARG A 133 -1.71 -12.70 -14.96
C ARG A 133 -3.15 -13.23 -14.93
N LEU A 134 -4.06 -12.48 -14.31
CA LEU A 134 -5.49 -12.83 -14.36
C LEU A 134 -6.01 -12.79 -15.79
N LEU A 135 -5.73 -11.71 -16.53
CA LEU A 135 -6.13 -11.58 -17.92
C LEU A 135 -5.57 -12.72 -18.80
N ASP A 136 -4.28 -13.07 -18.63
CA ASP A 136 -3.66 -14.19 -19.34
C ASP A 136 -4.42 -15.50 -19.15
N LEU A 137 -4.78 -15.84 -17.90
CA LEU A 137 -5.48 -17.07 -17.58
C LEU A 137 -6.95 -17.07 -18.05
N ILE A 138 -7.61 -15.91 -18.01
CA ILE A 138 -8.97 -15.75 -18.52
C ILE A 138 -8.98 -15.91 -20.04
N GLN A 139 -8.09 -15.24 -20.78
CA GLN A 139 -7.99 -15.33 -22.23
C GLN A 139 -7.64 -16.75 -22.71
N GLN A 140 -6.80 -17.46 -21.98
CA GLN A 140 -6.49 -18.87 -22.22
C GLN A 140 -7.61 -19.82 -21.80
N LYS A 141 -8.74 -19.31 -21.29
CA LYS A 141 -9.88 -20.11 -20.78
C LYS A 141 -9.47 -21.10 -19.65
N LYS A 142 -8.43 -20.75 -18.88
CA LYS A 142 -7.94 -21.56 -17.75
C LYS A 142 -8.51 -21.09 -16.40
N LEU A 143 -8.97 -19.85 -16.31
CA LEU A 143 -9.75 -19.30 -15.22
C LEU A 143 -11.14 -18.95 -15.74
N ARG A 144 -12.16 -19.61 -15.22
CA ARG A 144 -13.56 -19.30 -15.52
C ARG A 144 -14.02 -18.15 -14.63
N VAL A 145 -14.69 -17.17 -15.24
CA VAL A 145 -15.19 -15.97 -14.55
C VAL A 145 -16.69 -15.74 -14.76
N HIS A 146 -17.39 -16.74 -15.30
CA HIS A 146 -18.81 -16.64 -15.58
C HIS A 146 -19.64 -16.49 -14.29
N ASP A 147 -19.23 -17.19 -13.24
CA ASP A 147 -19.93 -17.21 -11.94
C ASP A 147 -19.45 -16.13 -10.97
N VAL A 148 -18.57 -15.23 -11.43
CA VAL A 148 -18.08 -14.11 -10.62
C VAL A 148 -19.21 -13.11 -10.39
N LYS A 149 -19.60 -12.97 -9.12
CA LYS A 149 -20.64 -12.04 -8.65
C LYS A 149 -20.08 -10.76 -8.09
N THR A 150 -18.82 -10.75 -7.66
CA THR A 150 -18.17 -9.54 -7.16
C THR A 150 -16.74 -9.44 -7.65
N ILE A 151 -16.38 -8.25 -8.15
CA ILE A 151 -14.99 -7.88 -8.46
C ILE A 151 -14.56 -6.79 -7.47
N VAL A 152 -13.41 -6.99 -6.84
CA VAL A 152 -12.78 -6.00 -5.96
C VAL A 152 -11.51 -5.49 -6.64
N LEU A 153 -11.38 -4.17 -6.73
CA LEU A 153 -10.18 -3.46 -7.17
C LEU A 153 -9.52 -2.86 -5.93
N ASP A 154 -8.45 -3.47 -5.43
CA ASP A 154 -7.70 -2.92 -4.28
C ASP A 154 -6.52 -2.09 -4.79
N GLU A 155 -6.32 -0.89 -4.23
CA GLU A 155 -5.43 0.16 -4.73
C GLU A 155 -5.76 0.56 -6.19
N VAL A 156 -6.99 1.02 -6.42
CA VAL A 156 -7.50 1.44 -7.76
C VAL A 156 -6.54 2.39 -8.46
N ASP A 157 -6.05 3.42 -7.77
CA ASP A 157 -5.10 4.42 -8.28
C ASP A 157 -3.84 3.78 -8.88
N SER A 158 -3.38 2.69 -8.29
CA SER A 158 -2.25 1.91 -8.81
C SER A 158 -2.65 1.01 -9.99
N LEU A 159 -3.81 0.36 -9.90
CA LEU A 159 -4.31 -0.56 -10.93
C LEU A 159 -4.63 0.14 -12.26
N VAL A 160 -5.15 1.37 -12.22
CA VAL A 160 -5.50 2.13 -13.43
C VAL A 160 -4.35 3.04 -13.91
N SER A 161 -3.17 2.96 -13.31
CA SER A 161 -2.00 3.71 -13.76
C SER A 161 -1.42 3.17 -15.06
N GLY A 162 -0.94 4.04 -15.92
CA GLY A 162 -0.28 3.67 -17.18
C GLY A 162 -1.16 2.77 -18.06
N LYS A 163 -0.63 1.60 -18.45
CA LYS A 163 -1.35 0.59 -19.25
C LYS A 163 -2.32 -0.30 -18.43
N GLY A 164 -2.33 -0.14 -17.13
CA GLY A 164 -3.13 -0.99 -16.22
C GLY A 164 -4.63 -0.84 -16.44
N GLU A 165 -5.09 0.39 -16.73
CA GLU A 165 -6.50 0.71 -16.99
C GLU A 165 -7.13 -0.21 -18.02
N GLY A 166 -6.54 -0.31 -19.21
CA GLY A 166 -7.07 -1.16 -20.29
C GLY A 166 -7.03 -2.66 -19.98
N ILE A 167 -6.13 -3.11 -19.09
CA ILE A 167 -6.08 -4.50 -18.62
C ILE A 167 -7.24 -4.77 -17.66
N VAL A 168 -7.44 -3.88 -16.68
CA VAL A 168 -8.53 -3.99 -15.70
C VAL A 168 -9.88 -3.94 -16.38
N GLU A 169 -10.07 -2.99 -17.30
CA GLU A 169 -11.30 -2.89 -18.13
C GLU A 169 -11.61 -4.19 -18.88
N LYS A 170 -10.61 -4.79 -19.54
CA LYS A 170 -10.77 -6.08 -20.24
C LYS A 170 -11.22 -7.18 -19.29
N ILE A 171 -10.64 -7.28 -18.09
CA ILE A 171 -11.04 -8.28 -17.10
C ILE A 171 -12.50 -8.06 -16.68
N ILE A 172 -12.89 -6.84 -16.34
CA ILE A 172 -14.25 -6.52 -15.93
C ILE A 172 -15.25 -6.89 -17.03
N LYS A 173 -14.94 -6.60 -18.29
CA LYS A 173 -15.81 -6.93 -19.46
C LYS A 173 -15.94 -8.43 -19.75
N THR A 174 -15.08 -9.29 -19.18
CA THR A 174 -15.22 -10.77 -19.33
C THR A 174 -16.21 -11.38 -18.36
N THR A 175 -16.67 -10.64 -17.36
CA THR A 175 -17.67 -11.10 -16.39
C THR A 175 -19.08 -10.67 -16.79
N LEU A 176 -20.09 -11.28 -16.18
CA LEU A 176 -21.49 -10.90 -16.42
C LEU A 176 -21.77 -9.47 -15.93
N ARG A 177 -22.76 -8.83 -16.51
CA ARG A 177 -23.12 -7.43 -16.18
C ARG A 177 -23.78 -7.25 -14.82
N ASP A 178 -24.36 -8.32 -14.25
CA ASP A 178 -25.04 -8.32 -12.94
C ASP A 178 -24.07 -8.40 -11.75
N ARG A 179 -22.73 -8.41 -12.00
CA ARG A 179 -21.72 -8.37 -10.94
C ARG A 179 -21.73 -7.06 -10.19
N GLN A 180 -21.33 -7.14 -8.93
CA GLN A 180 -20.97 -5.97 -8.12
C GLN A 180 -19.52 -5.56 -8.37
N LEU A 181 -19.23 -4.25 -8.40
CA LEU A 181 -17.91 -3.71 -8.51
C LEU A 181 -17.54 -2.92 -7.26
N LEU A 182 -16.38 -3.19 -6.66
CA LEU A 182 -15.88 -2.52 -5.47
C LEU A 182 -14.49 -1.97 -5.74
N GLY A 183 -14.30 -0.67 -5.62
CA GLY A 183 -13.02 0.00 -5.72
C GLY A 183 -12.55 0.49 -4.34
N PHE A 184 -11.31 0.19 -3.97
CA PHE A 184 -10.67 0.69 -2.74
C PHE A 184 -9.41 1.43 -3.10
N THR A 185 -9.25 2.65 -2.58
CA THR A 185 -8.06 3.47 -2.83
C THR A 185 -7.68 4.27 -1.60
N ALA A 186 -6.40 4.58 -1.43
CA ALA A 186 -5.93 5.53 -0.43
C ALA A 186 -6.00 6.97 -0.94
N SER A 187 -5.98 7.16 -2.25
CA SER A 187 -6.02 8.46 -2.91
C SER A 187 -7.12 8.48 -3.95
N LEU A 188 -8.11 9.33 -3.73
CA LEU A 188 -9.17 9.57 -4.71
C LEU A 188 -8.66 10.64 -5.69
N ASP A 189 -8.11 10.19 -6.82
CA ASP A 189 -7.72 11.05 -7.92
C ASP A 189 -8.77 11.00 -9.05
N GLU A 190 -8.78 12.03 -9.89
CA GLU A 190 -9.74 12.20 -10.98
C GLU A 190 -9.76 11.02 -11.96
N LYS A 191 -8.59 10.41 -12.20
CA LYS A 191 -8.48 9.26 -13.10
C LYS A 191 -9.15 8.01 -12.52
N SER A 192 -8.90 7.71 -11.25
CA SER A 192 -9.53 6.58 -10.56
C SER A 192 -11.03 6.74 -10.45
N GLU A 193 -11.48 7.97 -10.16
CA GLU A 193 -12.90 8.30 -10.07
C GLU A 193 -13.59 8.13 -11.42
N SER A 194 -13.04 8.73 -12.49
CA SER A 194 -13.60 8.62 -13.85
C SER A 194 -13.63 7.19 -14.37
N PHE A 195 -12.58 6.39 -14.10
CA PHE A 195 -12.55 4.98 -14.47
C PHE A 195 -13.65 4.19 -13.75
N CYS A 196 -13.78 4.39 -12.45
CA CYS A 196 -14.80 3.69 -11.66
C CYS A 196 -16.22 4.11 -12.07
N ASP A 197 -16.46 5.41 -12.31
CA ASP A 197 -17.75 5.92 -12.78
C ASP A 197 -18.16 5.30 -14.12
N TYR A 198 -17.20 5.15 -15.04
CA TYR A 198 -17.43 4.48 -16.33
C TYR A 198 -17.74 2.99 -16.21
N MET A 199 -17.16 2.28 -15.23
CA MET A 199 -17.25 0.82 -15.10
C MET A 199 -18.33 0.34 -14.12
N MET A 200 -18.73 1.16 -13.17
CA MET A 200 -19.68 0.87 -12.09
C MET A 200 -21.09 1.30 -12.45
N LYS A 201 -22.05 0.68 -11.78
CA LYS A 201 -23.47 1.07 -11.86
C LYS A 201 -23.82 1.90 -10.62
N ASP A 202 -24.45 3.06 -10.82
CA ASP A 202 -24.91 3.91 -9.72
C ASP A 202 -23.86 4.02 -8.60
N MET A 203 -22.63 4.34 -8.99
CA MET A 203 -21.46 4.37 -8.10
C MET A 203 -21.69 5.25 -6.89
N GLU A 204 -21.51 4.69 -5.70
CA GLU A 204 -21.48 5.46 -4.46
C GLU A 204 -20.06 5.67 -3.98
N ILE A 205 -19.67 6.93 -3.72
CA ILE A 205 -18.33 7.27 -3.18
C ILE A 205 -18.40 7.33 -1.67
N ILE A 206 -17.61 6.47 -1.00
CA ILE A 206 -17.47 6.44 0.45
C ILE A 206 -16.13 7.07 0.86
N LYS A 207 -16.17 8.20 1.56
CA LYS A 207 -14.98 8.83 2.14
C LYS A 207 -14.87 8.44 3.62
N ALA A 208 -14.04 7.44 3.91
CA ALA A 208 -13.82 6.97 5.28
C ALA A 208 -12.72 7.75 6.02
N ASN A 209 -11.97 8.60 5.32
CA ASN A 209 -10.94 9.44 5.90
C ASN A 209 -11.56 10.70 6.52
N ASP A 210 -11.10 11.09 7.71
CA ASP A 210 -11.39 12.40 8.28
C ASP A 210 -10.46 13.41 7.57
N GLN A 211 -11.01 14.38 6.90
CA GLN A 211 -10.45 15.60 6.28
C GLN A 211 -8.97 15.65 5.86
N SER A 212 -8.07 14.84 6.40
CA SER A 212 -6.67 14.73 5.98
C SER A 212 -6.41 13.35 5.36
N ALA A 213 -5.87 13.33 4.15
CA ALA A 213 -5.46 12.10 3.48
C ALA A 213 -4.27 11.40 4.17
N ILE A 214 -3.66 12.03 5.17
CA ILE A 214 -2.49 11.53 5.91
C ILE A 214 -2.85 11.40 7.40
N ASN A 215 -2.45 10.28 7.99
CA ASN A 215 -2.63 10.02 9.42
C ASN A 215 -2.00 11.15 10.26
N PRO A 216 -2.79 11.87 11.10
CA PRO A 216 -2.31 13.01 11.90
C PRO A 216 -1.26 12.61 12.95
N LYS A 217 -1.08 11.32 13.24
CA LYS A 217 -0.04 10.81 14.15
C LYS A 217 1.35 10.76 13.52
N ILE A 218 1.49 11.15 12.24
CA ILE A 218 2.78 11.21 11.55
C ILE A 218 3.35 12.62 11.66
N ASN A 219 4.57 12.72 12.20
CA ASN A 219 5.36 13.94 12.17
C ASN A 219 6.11 14.06 10.84
N HIS A 220 5.92 15.16 10.10
CA HIS A 220 6.52 15.38 8.81
C HIS A 220 7.63 16.41 8.89
N MET A 221 8.84 16.01 8.47
CA MET A 221 10.01 16.87 8.46
C MET A 221 10.72 16.79 7.10
N TYR A 222 11.45 17.86 6.76
CA TYR A 222 12.36 17.80 5.63
C TYR A 222 13.70 18.47 5.95
N ILE A 223 14.75 17.92 5.35
CA ILE A 223 16.13 18.45 5.44
C ILE A 223 16.51 18.91 4.05
N TYR A 224 16.92 20.18 3.95
CA TYR A 224 17.40 20.74 2.70
C TYR A 224 18.89 20.44 2.52
N GLY A 225 19.26 20.04 1.28
CA GLY A 225 20.66 19.82 0.92
C GLY A 225 20.88 19.64 -0.57
N ASP A 226 22.14 19.59 -0.96
CA ASP A 226 22.52 19.36 -2.35
C ASP A 226 22.40 17.88 -2.72
N ARG A 227 22.17 17.62 -4.02
CA ARG A 227 22.02 16.26 -4.54
C ARG A 227 23.19 15.34 -4.20
N ARG A 228 24.41 15.89 -4.20
CA ARG A 228 25.64 15.13 -3.86
C ARG A 228 25.75 14.78 -2.38
N GLU A 229 25.07 15.51 -1.52
CA GLU A 229 25.11 15.35 -0.06
C GLU A 229 24.01 14.44 0.49
N LYS A 230 23.04 14.05 -0.34
CA LYS A 230 21.85 13.28 0.10
C LYS A 230 22.20 12.08 0.97
N PHE A 231 23.18 11.27 0.58
CA PHE A 231 23.57 10.10 1.36
C PHE A 231 24.20 10.46 2.71
N THR A 232 25.00 11.52 2.75
CA THR A 232 25.59 12.03 4.00
C THR A 232 24.51 12.55 4.94
N ILE A 233 23.51 13.27 4.40
CA ILE A 233 22.36 13.76 5.15
C ILE A 233 21.54 12.58 5.66
N LEU A 234 21.29 11.56 4.84
CA LEU A 234 20.56 10.34 5.25
C LEU A 234 21.25 9.70 6.45
N ARG A 235 22.56 9.49 6.40
CA ARG A 235 23.33 8.90 7.52
C ARG A 235 23.18 9.70 8.80
N LYS A 236 23.36 11.03 8.72
CA LYS A 236 23.16 11.91 9.87
C LYS A 236 21.74 11.82 10.41
N ALA A 237 20.74 11.81 9.52
CA ALA A 237 19.33 11.72 9.89
C ALA A 237 18.98 10.38 10.55
N LEU A 238 19.46 9.26 10.02
CA LEU A 238 19.29 7.93 10.62
C LEU A 238 19.90 7.86 12.03
N SER A 239 21.10 8.40 12.20
CA SER A 239 21.78 8.45 13.51
C SER A 239 21.02 9.32 14.52
N SER A 240 20.54 10.49 14.09
CA SER A 240 19.82 11.45 14.95
C SER A 240 18.42 10.95 15.33
N ALA A 241 17.73 10.27 14.41
CA ALA A 241 16.38 9.77 14.63
C ALA A 241 16.31 8.60 15.62
N LYS A 242 17.41 7.88 15.86
CA LYS A 242 17.45 6.65 16.68
C LYS A 242 16.30 5.70 16.34
N ALA A 243 16.02 5.55 15.06
CA ALA A 243 14.89 4.80 14.55
C ALA A 243 14.97 3.33 14.96
N LYS A 244 13.90 2.80 15.57
CA LYS A 244 13.79 1.36 15.90
C LYS A 244 13.71 0.53 14.62
N ARG A 245 12.87 0.96 13.66
CA ARG A 245 12.74 0.41 12.32
C ARG A 245 12.49 1.54 11.34
N ALA A 246 13.20 1.54 10.23
CA ALA A 246 13.09 2.56 9.20
C ALA A 246 12.94 1.95 7.80
N ILE A 247 12.19 2.64 6.94
CA ILE A 247 12.23 2.40 5.50
C ILE A 247 12.89 3.61 4.84
N VAL A 248 13.85 3.35 3.96
CA VAL A 248 14.49 4.36 3.11
C VAL A 248 13.98 4.20 1.70
N PHE A 249 13.28 5.20 1.20
CA PHE A 249 12.76 5.23 -0.16
C PHE A 249 13.70 5.89 -1.14
N VAL A 250 13.92 5.22 -2.27
CA VAL A 250 14.74 5.65 -3.41
C VAL A 250 13.84 5.59 -4.65
N ASN A 251 13.90 6.60 -5.52
CA ASN A 251 13.05 6.61 -6.73
C ASN A 251 13.61 5.73 -7.84
N ASP A 252 14.93 5.60 -7.91
CA ASP A 252 15.62 4.81 -8.93
C ASP A 252 15.93 3.40 -8.41
N GLU A 253 15.38 2.39 -9.07
CA GLU A 253 15.57 0.98 -8.69
C GLU A 253 17.05 0.53 -8.74
N ASP A 254 17.84 1.07 -9.69
CA ASP A 254 19.25 0.73 -9.82
C ASP A 254 20.10 1.25 -8.65
N SER A 255 19.63 2.28 -7.99
CA SER A 255 20.29 2.87 -6.81
C SER A 255 20.02 2.11 -5.50
N ILE A 256 19.02 1.22 -5.46
CA ILE A 256 18.59 0.56 -4.19
C ILE A 256 19.74 -0.27 -3.60
N GLU A 257 20.36 -1.13 -4.40
CA GLU A 257 21.44 -2.02 -3.96
C GLU A 257 22.67 -1.20 -3.53
N VAL A 258 23.01 -0.17 -4.30
CA VAL A 258 24.14 0.74 -3.99
C VAL A 258 23.93 1.46 -2.66
N ILE A 259 22.72 1.93 -2.37
CA ILE A 259 22.41 2.58 -1.11
C ILE A 259 22.46 1.58 0.06
N ASN A 260 21.95 0.37 -0.16
CA ASN A 260 22.01 -0.71 0.83
C ASN A 260 23.46 -1.08 1.18
N GLU A 261 24.33 -1.28 0.19
CA GLU A 261 25.75 -1.55 0.40
C GLU A 261 26.46 -0.42 1.16
N LYS A 262 26.23 0.84 0.76
CA LYS A 262 26.78 2.01 1.45
C LYS A 262 26.32 2.07 2.92
N LEU A 263 25.06 1.76 3.22
CA LEU A 263 24.57 1.73 4.59
C LEU A 263 25.27 0.62 5.40
N ASN A 264 25.40 -0.59 4.84
CA ASN A 264 26.09 -1.68 5.51
C ASN A 264 27.59 -1.43 5.70
N TYR A 265 28.26 -0.78 4.73
CA TYR A 265 29.64 -0.33 4.88
C TYR A 265 29.79 0.59 6.11
N HIS A 266 28.79 1.43 6.37
CA HIS A 266 28.76 2.28 7.57
C HIS A 266 28.15 1.59 8.80
N LYS A 267 28.12 0.24 8.82
CA LYS A 267 27.67 -0.61 9.93
C LYS A 267 26.20 -0.43 10.35
N TYR A 268 25.36 0.05 9.44
CA TYR A 268 23.92 -0.05 9.61
C TYR A 268 23.45 -1.46 9.27
N LYS A 269 22.45 -1.95 9.99
CA LYS A 269 21.82 -3.25 9.69
C LYS A 269 20.74 -3.04 8.63
N ALA A 270 21.15 -2.91 7.36
CA ALA A 270 20.26 -2.63 6.24
C ALA A 270 20.08 -3.85 5.36
N VAL A 271 18.87 -4.02 4.84
CA VAL A 271 18.51 -4.93 3.75
C VAL A 271 17.76 -4.13 2.68
N CYS A 272 17.73 -4.65 1.46
CA CYS A 272 16.99 -4.00 0.38
C CYS A 272 15.96 -4.92 -0.26
N ILE A 273 14.99 -4.30 -0.96
CA ILE A 273 14.06 -4.98 -1.85
C ILE A 273 14.03 -4.20 -3.16
N SER A 274 14.41 -4.86 -4.24
CA SER A 274 14.34 -4.35 -5.61
C SER A 274 13.60 -5.32 -6.52
N GLY A 275 13.10 -4.82 -7.66
CA GLY A 275 12.43 -5.65 -8.67
C GLY A 275 13.36 -6.69 -9.32
N LYS A 276 14.70 -6.50 -9.21
CA LYS A 276 15.72 -7.37 -9.78
C LYS A 276 16.08 -8.57 -8.88
N MET A 277 15.69 -8.56 -7.61
CA MET A 277 16.03 -9.60 -6.66
C MET A 277 15.31 -10.91 -6.94
N SER A 278 15.97 -12.04 -6.64
CA SER A 278 15.32 -13.33 -6.62
C SER A 278 14.22 -13.40 -5.54
N LYS A 279 13.25 -14.29 -5.71
CA LYS A 279 12.18 -14.50 -4.71
C LYS A 279 12.74 -14.91 -3.36
N GLU A 280 13.79 -15.71 -3.36
CA GLU A 280 14.42 -16.22 -2.16
C GLU A 280 15.13 -15.08 -1.41
N ASP A 281 15.92 -14.26 -2.10
CA ASP A 281 16.59 -13.10 -1.52
C ASP A 281 15.60 -12.10 -0.96
N ARG A 282 14.52 -11.81 -1.70
CA ARG A 282 13.45 -10.93 -1.26
C ARG A 282 12.77 -11.46 0.01
N LYS A 283 12.46 -12.77 0.06
CA LYS A 283 11.91 -13.43 1.25
C LYS A 283 12.86 -13.35 2.44
N ASN A 284 14.14 -13.58 2.21
CA ASN A 284 15.18 -13.53 3.24
C ASN A 284 15.36 -12.11 3.79
N ALA A 285 15.41 -11.10 2.91
CA ALA A 285 15.47 -9.69 3.29
C ALA A 285 14.25 -9.29 4.15
N MET A 286 13.03 -9.65 3.71
CA MET A 286 11.81 -9.38 4.47
C MET A 286 11.78 -10.09 5.82
N THR A 287 12.21 -11.34 5.86
CA THR A 287 12.29 -12.11 7.11
C THR A 287 13.29 -11.47 8.07
N SER A 288 14.47 -11.08 7.58
CA SER A 288 15.48 -10.37 8.37
C SER A 288 14.94 -9.06 8.95
N PHE A 289 14.21 -8.30 8.15
CA PHE A 289 13.61 -7.04 8.58
C PHE A 289 12.45 -7.25 9.58
N ARG A 290 11.56 -8.22 9.35
CA ARG A 290 10.45 -8.55 10.25
C ARG A 290 10.93 -9.02 11.61
N ASN A 291 11.98 -9.83 11.63
CA ASN A 291 12.55 -10.38 12.88
C ASN A 291 13.49 -9.39 13.60
N GLY A 292 13.69 -8.18 13.07
CA GLY A 292 14.54 -7.15 13.67
C GLY A 292 16.04 -7.42 13.56
N LYS A 293 16.47 -8.43 12.78
CA LYS A 293 17.89 -8.63 12.44
C LYS A 293 18.41 -7.46 11.61
N ALA A 294 17.62 -6.99 10.64
CA ALA A 294 17.81 -5.73 9.95
C ALA A 294 16.86 -4.68 10.52
N THR A 295 17.35 -3.45 10.68
CA THR A 295 16.58 -2.32 11.20
C THR A 295 16.23 -1.30 10.13
N ILE A 296 16.86 -1.38 8.97
CA ILE A 296 16.64 -0.50 7.81
C ILE A 296 16.26 -1.34 6.61
N LEU A 297 15.19 -0.95 5.92
CA LEU A 297 14.79 -1.50 4.62
C LEU A 297 14.97 -0.42 3.56
N VAL A 298 15.74 -0.68 2.51
CA VAL A 298 15.87 0.20 1.34
C VAL A 298 14.98 -0.32 0.23
N SER A 299 14.13 0.52 -0.34
CA SER A 299 13.18 0.08 -1.38
C SER A 299 12.74 1.25 -2.27
N SER A 300 12.21 0.93 -3.46
CA SER A 300 11.39 1.86 -4.26
C SER A 300 9.91 1.78 -3.85
N ASP A 301 9.10 2.70 -4.37
CA ASP A 301 7.64 2.65 -4.16
C ASP A 301 7.03 1.37 -4.70
N LEU A 302 7.43 0.99 -5.92
CA LEU A 302 6.93 -0.22 -6.57
C LEU A 302 7.26 -1.47 -5.76
N SER A 303 8.50 -1.59 -5.31
CA SER A 303 8.98 -2.73 -4.54
C SER A 303 8.45 -2.78 -3.11
N ALA A 304 8.06 -1.63 -2.53
CA ALA A 304 7.48 -1.53 -1.19
C ALA A 304 5.96 -1.65 -1.15
N ARG A 305 5.26 -1.47 -2.30
CA ARG A 305 3.80 -1.57 -2.35
C ARG A 305 3.32 -2.94 -1.89
N GLY A 306 2.22 -2.96 -1.18
CA GLY A 306 1.62 -4.20 -0.66
C GLY A 306 2.40 -4.89 0.46
N LEU A 307 3.61 -4.42 0.83
CA LEU A 307 4.33 -5.02 1.96
C LEU A 307 3.63 -4.71 3.27
N ASP A 308 3.21 -5.76 3.97
CA ASP A 308 2.82 -5.63 5.37
C ASP A 308 4.06 -5.67 6.25
N ILE A 309 4.49 -4.48 6.65
CA ILE A 309 5.68 -4.29 7.48
C ILE A 309 5.20 -3.72 8.81
N PRO A 310 5.17 -4.54 9.87
CA PRO A 310 4.78 -4.06 11.18
C PRO A 310 5.88 -3.17 11.79
N ASP A 311 5.47 -2.26 12.66
CA ASP A 311 6.34 -1.50 13.56
C ASP A 311 7.38 -0.57 12.89
N VAL A 312 7.07 -0.05 11.71
CA VAL A 312 7.89 0.99 11.09
C VAL A 312 7.67 2.30 11.83
N SER A 313 8.73 2.80 12.45
CA SER A 313 8.69 4.06 13.20
C SER A 313 9.06 5.27 12.35
N HIS A 314 9.93 5.08 11.35
CA HIS A 314 10.45 6.18 10.54
C HIS A 314 10.44 5.83 9.05
N ILE A 315 10.05 6.82 8.25
CA ILE A 315 10.19 6.82 6.79
C ILE A 315 11.23 7.86 6.42
N PHE A 316 12.20 7.47 5.63
CA PHE A 316 13.19 8.38 5.05
C PHE A 316 13.00 8.42 3.54
N ASN A 317 12.60 9.55 3.00
CA ASN A 317 12.59 9.77 1.56
C ASN A 317 13.98 10.30 1.17
N LEU A 318 14.91 9.40 0.80
CA LEU A 318 16.21 9.80 0.23
C LEU A 318 15.98 10.56 -1.07
N ASP A 319 15.02 10.10 -1.86
CA ASP A 319 14.46 10.83 -2.98
C ASP A 319 13.02 11.22 -2.67
N PHE A 320 12.74 12.52 -2.83
CA PHE A 320 11.41 13.04 -2.62
C PHE A 320 10.44 12.42 -3.63
N PRO A 321 9.27 11.92 -3.18
CA PRO A 321 8.33 11.26 -4.07
C PRO A 321 7.83 12.21 -5.16
N PRO A 322 7.76 11.76 -6.44
CA PRO A 322 7.36 12.61 -7.56
C PRO A 322 5.86 12.94 -7.55
N SER A 323 5.05 12.10 -6.94
CA SER A 323 3.60 12.29 -6.85
C SER A 323 3.09 12.33 -5.41
N LYS A 324 1.96 12.99 -5.21
CA LYS A 324 1.26 13.04 -3.92
C LYS A 324 0.82 11.66 -3.45
N ASN A 325 0.40 10.80 -4.37
CA ASN A 325 -0.05 9.45 -4.04
C ASN A 325 1.11 8.60 -3.50
N GLU A 326 2.29 8.70 -4.10
CA GLU A 326 3.49 8.03 -3.58
C GLU A 326 3.86 8.54 -2.18
N TYR A 327 3.76 9.86 -1.94
CA TYR A 327 3.99 10.40 -0.59
C TYR A 327 3.03 9.79 0.44
N LEU A 328 1.74 9.69 0.11
CA LEU A 328 0.73 9.04 0.96
C LEU A 328 1.08 7.57 1.22
N HIS A 329 1.40 6.82 0.17
CA HIS A 329 1.73 5.40 0.28
C HIS A 329 2.98 5.15 1.12
N ARG A 330 4.03 6.00 1.00
CA ARG A 330 5.24 5.94 1.81
C ARG A 330 4.92 6.24 3.27
N CYS A 331 4.26 7.34 3.55
CA CYS A 331 3.90 7.74 4.92
C CYS A 331 3.00 6.70 5.60
N GLY A 332 2.06 6.11 4.86
CA GLY A 332 1.16 5.06 5.34
C GLY A 332 1.86 3.74 5.74
N ARG A 333 3.17 3.63 5.57
CA ARG A 333 3.96 2.50 6.12
C ARG A 333 4.29 2.69 7.59
N SER A 334 4.20 3.91 8.12
CA SER A 334 4.41 4.22 9.54
C SER A 334 3.08 4.54 10.25
N ALA A 335 3.12 4.68 11.56
CA ALA A 335 1.98 5.10 12.40
C ALA A 335 0.72 4.22 12.24
N ARG A 336 0.88 2.90 12.15
CA ARG A 336 -0.24 1.97 12.08
C ARG A 336 -0.89 1.78 13.45
N GLY A 337 -2.22 1.71 13.46
CA GLY A 337 -3.00 1.65 14.70
C GLY A 337 -2.81 2.90 15.55
N ASP A 338 -2.49 2.71 16.84
CA ASP A 338 -2.29 3.83 17.78
C ASP A 338 -0.86 4.38 17.84
N LYS A 339 0.07 3.84 17.04
CA LYS A 339 1.48 4.24 17.06
C LYS A 339 1.70 5.57 16.34
N LYS A 340 2.70 6.33 16.82
CA LYS A 340 3.20 7.55 16.16
C LYS A 340 4.25 7.16 15.12
N GLY A 341 4.35 7.96 14.05
CA GLY A 341 5.35 7.80 13.00
C GLY A 341 6.07 9.11 12.70
N THR A 342 7.20 9.01 12.00
CA THR A 342 7.94 10.17 11.51
C THR A 342 8.33 9.97 10.06
N ALA A 343 8.04 10.94 9.20
CA ALA A 343 8.46 10.97 7.81
C ALA A 343 9.47 12.11 7.60
N ILE A 344 10.69 11.74 7.21
CA ILE A 344 11.79 12.68 6.99
C ILE A 344 12.17 12.64 5.52
N SER A 345 12.08 13.78 4.84
CA SER A 345 12.39 13.89 3.42
C SER A 345 13.65 14.70 3.17
N ILE A 346 14.58 14.17 2.39
CA ILE A 346 15.75 14.90 1.92
C ILE A 346 15.39 15.61 0.63
N VAL A 347 15.47 16.93 0.62
CA VAL A 347 14.92 17.76 -0.46
C VAL A 347 15.99 18.66 -1.06
N THR A 348 15.85 18.92 -2.35
CA THR A 348 16.68 19.85 -3.11
C THR A 348 15.86 21.04 -3.56
N ASN A 349 16.48 22.02 -4.22
CA ASN A 349 15.77 23.17 -4.79
C ASN A 349 14.59 22.79 -5.67
N GLN A 350 14.70 21.68 -6.43
CA GLN A 350 13.65 21.20 -7.34
C GLN A 350 12.37 20.76 -6.61
N ASN A 351 12.50 20.33 -5.36
CA ASN A 351 11.38 19.77 -4.59
C ASN A 351 10.59 20.84 -3.80
N LEU A 352 11.08 22.07 -3.70
CA LEU A 352 10.49 23.09 -2.82
C LEU A 352 9.07 23.51 -3.23
N GLY A 353 8.79 23.54 -4.54
CA GLY A 353 7.45 23.77 -5.05
C GLY A 353 6.49 22.67 -4.61
N THR A 354 6.89 21.43 -4.83
CA THR A 354 6.11 20.24 -4.48
C THR A 354 5.82 20.16 -2.97
N ILE A 355 6.78 20.52 -2.11
CA ILE A 355 6.54 20.57 -0.65
C ILE A 355 5.43 21.55 -0.30
N ARG A 356 5.42 22.75 -0.88
CA ARG A 356 4.37 23.75 -0.65
C ARG A 356 3.00 23.22 -1.07
N ASP A 357 2.96 22.54 -2.22
CA ASP A 357 1.72 21.95 -2.73
C ASP A 357 1.23 20.81 -1.82
N TYR A 358 2.13 19.95 -1.33
CA TYR A 358 1.76 18.86 -0.43
C TYR A 358 1.28 19.39 0.94
N LYS A 359 1.96 20.40 1.52
CA LYS A 359 1.49 21.07 2.75
C LYS A 359 0.07 21.58 2.61
N ARG A 360 -0.24 22.21 1.48
CA ARG A 360 -1.57 22.77 1.19
C ARG A 360 -2.62 21.71 0.97
N GLN A 361 -2.31 20.72 0.11
CA GLN A 361 -3.26 19.68 -0.30
C GLN A 361 -3.60 18.71 0.83
N PHE A 362 -2.58 18.30 1.59
CA PHE A 362 -2.76 17.36 2.69
C PHE A 362 -3.11 18.03 4.00
N LYS A 363 -3.09 19.37 4.05
CA LYS A 363 -3.29 20.17 5.27
C LYS A 363 -2.36 19.70 6.41
N ILE A 364 -1.10 19.34 6.07
CA ILE A 364 -0.09 18.89 7.03
C ILE A 364 0.95 19.97 7.31
N ASN A 365 1.51 19.91 8.49
CA ASN A 365 2.70 20.70 8.81
C ASN A 365 3.95 19.88 8.48
N MET A 366 4.80 20.38 7.56
CA MET A 366 6.11 19.81 7.25
C MET A 366 7.17 20.81 7.69
N ASN A 367 7.86 20.48 8.78
CA ASN A 367 8.86 21.37 9.35
C ASN A 367 10.21 21.25 8.63
N ALA A 368 10.81 22.40 8.30
CA ALA A 368 12.20 22.41 7.86
C ALA A 368 13.10 22.18 9.07
N VAL A 369 14.01 21.21 8.98
CA VAL A 369 14.94 20.89 10.06
C VAL A 369 16.36 20.77 9.54
N GLU A 370 17.34 21.08 10.42
CA GLU A 370 18.74 20.73 10.23
C GLU A 370 19.22 19.82 11.36
N ILE A 371 20.37 19.18 11.16
CA ILE A 371 20.96 18.31 12.18
C ILE A 371 22.14 19.04 12.81
N LYS A 372 21.99 19.42 14.07
CA LYS A 372 23.04 20.01 14.92
C LYS A 372 23.28 19.10 16.11
N GLU A 373 24.53 18.76 16.37
CA GLU A 373 24.94 17.93 17.52
C GLU A 373 24.12 16.64 17.67
N GLY A 374 23.78 16.00 16.54
CA GLY A 374 22.98 14.76 16.52
C GLY A 374 21.50 14.93 16.85
N LYS A 375 20.95 16.15 16.83
CA LYS A 375 19.54 16.46 17.08
C LYS A 375 18.93 17.20 15.89
N PHE A 376 17.62 16.98 15.66
CA PHE A 376 16.86 17.79 14.71
C PHE A 376 16.50 19.13 15.35
N VAL A 377 16.82 20.21 14.66
CA VAL A 377 16.54 21.59 15.09
C VAL A 377 15.71 22.25 14.00
N ASP A 378 14.59 22.83 14.36
CA ASP A 378 13.74 23.58 13.42
C ASP A 378 14.50 24.79 12.85
N VAL A 379 14.33 25.03 11.56
CA VAL A 379 14.98 26.15 10.86
C VAL A 379 13.99 26.97 10.06
N ASP A 380 14.22 28.29 10.06
CA ASP A 380 13.53 29.16 9.12
C ASP A 380 14.10 28.93 7.71
N PHE A 381 13.28 28.27 6.88
CA PHE A 381 13.67 27.92 5.52
C PHE A 381 14.03 29.14 4.66
N THR A 382 13.44 30.30 4.92
CA THR A 382 13.76 31.55 4.21
C THR A 382 15.22 31.98 4.46
N LYS A 383 15.72 31.79 5.66
CA LYS A 383 17.11 32.05 6.04
C LYS A 383 18.07 31.07 5.37
N LEU A 384 17.75 29.77 5.41
CA LEU A 384 18.56 28.72 4.76
C LEU A 384 18.74 28.97 3.24
N LYS A 385 17.68 29.41 2.56
CA LYS A 385 17.73 29.69 1.12
C LYS A 385 18.64 30.86 0.78
N LYS A 386 18.66 31.89 1.63
CA LYS A 386 19.59 33.04 1.49
C LYS A 386 21.04 32.63 1.71
N GLU A 387 21.32 31.84 2.73
CA GLU A 387 22.66 31.33 3.04
C GLU A 387 23.19 30.39 1.95
N ALA A 388 22.35 29.50 1.41
CA ALA A 388 22.71 28.61 0.30
C ALA A 388 23.02 29.36 -0.99
N LYS A 389 22.28 30.44 -1.28
CA LYS A 389 22.54 31.33 -2.42
C LYS A 389 23.87 32.06 -2.27
N ALA A 390 24.12 32.63 -1.09
CA ALA A 390 25.37 33.32 -0.81
C ALA A 390 26.63 32.42 -0.87
N LYS A 391 26.50 31.16 -0.42
CA LYS A 391 27.58 30.15 -0.54
C LYS A 391 27.87 29.76 -1.98
N ARG A 392 26.87 29.73 -2.88
CA ARG A 392 27.08 29.47 -4.33
C ARG A 392 27.78 30.65 -5.01
N GLU A 393 27.30 31.85 -4.78
CA GLU A 393 27.90 33.06 -5.35
C GLU A 393 29.37 33.25 -4.95
N ASN A 394 29.76 32.84 -3.70
CA ASN A 394 31.13 32.83 -3.26
C ASN A 394 31.99 31.69 -3.83
N LYS A 395 31.40 30.60 -4.30
CA LYS A 395 32.11 29.46 -4.91
C LYS A 395 32.37 29.66 -6.39
N ASP A 396 31.51 30.41 -7.04
CA ASP A 396 31.65 30.78 -8.47
C ASP A 396 32.59 32.00 -8.65
N ARG A 397 33.01 32.65 -7.57
CA ARG A 397 34.00 33.77 -7.54
C ARG A 397 35.42 33.33 -7.20
N LYS A 398 35.63 32.06 -6.87
CA LYS A 398 36.95 31.43 -6.67
C LYS A 398 37.25 30.43 -7.78
#